data_f1ad633d8458a71ab44c4f05b285974c
#
_entry.id   f1ad633d8458a71ab44c4f05b285974c
#
_cell.length_a   1.000
_cell.length_b   1.000
_cell.length_c   1.000
_cell.angle_alpha   90.00
_cell.angle_beta   90.00
_cell.angle_gamma   90.00
#
_symmetry.space_group_name_H-M   'P 1'
#
loop_
_entity.id
_entity.type
_entity.pdbx_description
1 polymer ?
#
loop_
_entity_poly.entity_id
_entity_poly.type
_entity_poly.pdbx_seq_one_letter_code
_entity_poly.pdbx_strand_id
1 'polypeptide(L)'
;MIFKIFKRDLKGLSRNILALAIALGLCLIPSLYAWFNIYSNWDPYANTASVQIAIVSEDEGYSESDGSTINMGAQIVEQLHSNDKLGWRFPETKDEAMNKLNAGKYYAVIVVGENFSRSLYDFLDN
;
A
#
# COMPACT_ATOMS: atom_id res chain seq x y z
N MET A 1 25.65 32.12 35.92
CA MET A 1 26.61 32.63 34.92
C MET A 1 26.19 32.34 33.49
N ILE A 2 25.82 31.10 33.15
CA ILE A 2 25.40 30.65 31.81
C ILE A 2 24.18 31.42 31.27
N PHE A 3 23.17 31.70 32.10
CA PHE A 3 21.96 32.42 31.70
C PHE A 3 22.22 33.87 31.26
N LYS A 4 23.24 34.52 31.86
CA LYS A 4 23.62 35.92 31.48
C LYS A 4 24.30 35.92 30.11
N ILE A 5 25.13 34.91 29.83
CA ILE A 5 25.82 34.76 28.54
C ILE A 5 24.78 34.51 27.45
N PHE A 6 23.88 33.52 27.66
CA PHE A 6 22.82 33.21 26.74
C PHE A 6 21.93 34.42 26.39
N LYS A 7 21.50 35.17 27.39
CA LYS A 7 20.69 36.40 27.19
C LYS A 7 21.42 37.48 26.38
N ARG A 8 22.73 37.62 26.62
CA ARG A 8 23.57 38.56 25.88
C ARG A 8 23.72 38.14 24.42
N ASP A 9 23.98 36.86 24.18
CA ASP A 9 24.19 36.31 22.84
C ASP A 9 22.90 36.35 22.03
N LEU A 10 21.76 35.98 22.63
CA LEU A 10 20.46 36.13 22.02
C LEU A 10 20.10 37.55 21.64
N LYS A 11 20.42 38.51 22.51
CA LYS A 11 20.24 39.94 22.23
C LYS A 11 21.20 40.44 21.13
N GLY A 12 22.42 39.90 21.06
CA GLY A 12 23.38 40.19 20.00
C GLY A 12 22.88 39.68 18.64
N LEU A 13 22.36 38.46 18.62
CA LEU A 13 21.78 37.84 17.43
C LEU A 13 20.57 38.62 16.91
N SER A 14 19.66 39.04 17.80
CA SER A 14 18.45 39.78 17.42
C SER A 14 18.71 41.20 16.88
N ARG A 15 19.88 41.75 17.13
CA ARG A 15 20.30 43.10 16.63
C ARG A 15 20.95 43.05 15.24
N ASN A 16 21.36 41.88 14.79
CA ASN A 16 21.95 41.69 13.47
C ASN A 16 21.00 40.93 12.60
N ILE A 17 20.33 41.61 11.65
CA ILE A 17 19.31 41.03 10.78
C ILE A 17 19.84 39.87 9.93
N LEU A 18 21.11 39.99 9.48
CA LEU A 18 21.73 38.95 8.68
C LEU A 18 22.00 37.68 9.50
N ALA A 19 22.55 37.85 10.72
CA ALA A 19 22.79 36.74 11.63
C ALA A 19 21.47 36.05 12.05
N LEU A 20 20.43 36.86 12.29
CA LEU A 20 19.09 36.31 12.58
C LEU A 20 18.52 35.53 11.41
N ALA A 21 18.64 36.04 10.19
CA ALA A 21 18.17 35.32 8.98
C ALA A 21 18.90 34.00 8.77
N ILE A 22 20.23 33.97 8.96
CA ILE A 22 21.01 32.72 8.87
C ILE A 22 20.60 31.74 9.95
N ALA A 23 20.44 32.18 11.20
CA ALA A 23 20.02 31.30 12.30
C ALA A 23 18.65 30.72 12.06
N LEU A 24 17.69 31.52 11.59
CA LEU A 24 16.35 31.05 11.20
C LEU A 24 16.39 30.04 10.04
N GLY A 25 17.20 30.33 9.01
CA GLY A 25 17.39 29.42 7.89
C GLY A 25 17.94 28.07 8.32
N LEU A 26 18.97 28.08 9.19
CA LEU A 26 19.56 26.84 9.74
C LEU A 26 18.58 26.03 10.60
N CYS A 27 17.62 26.67 11.25
CA CYS A 27 16.60 25.99 12.02
C CYS A 27 15.44 25.49 11.13
N LEU A 28 14.99 26.30 10.16
CA LEU A 28 13.81 26.02 9.35
C LEU A 28 14.09 24.97 8.29
N ILE A 29 15.23 25.03 7.59
CA ILE A 29 15.52 24.12 6.48
C ILE A 29 15.55 22.66 6.93
N PRO A 30 16.27 22.24 7.99
CA PRO A 30 16.24 20.87 8.47
C PRO A 30 14.85 20.44 8.96
N SER A 31 14.13 21.37 9.62
CA SER A 31 12.78 21.08 10.12
C SER A 31 11.79 20.85 8.99
N LEU A 32 11.83 21.64 7.92
CA LEU A 32 11.01 21.46 6.73
C LEU A 32 11.37 20.14 6.02
N TYR A 33 12.67 19.85 5.88
CA TYR A 33 13.12 18.60 5.30
C TYR A 33 12.60 17.39 6.08
N ALA A 34 12.73 17.39 7.40
CA ALA A 34 12.19 16.32 8.25
C ALA A 34 10.67 16.22 8.12
N TRP A 35 9.96 17.35 8.12
CA TRP A 35 8.50 17.40 7.95
C TRP A 35 8.07 16.79 6.63
N PHE A 36 8.69 17.16 5.49
CA PHE A 36 8.37 16.62 4.19
C PHE A 36 8.63 15.12 4.11
N ASN A 37 9.74 14.64 4.69
CA ASN A 37 10.03 13.22 4.75
C ASN A 37 9.00 12.44 5.56
N ILE A 38 8.65 12.94 6.75
CA ILE A 38 7.63 12.33 7.60
C ILE A 38 6.29 12.32 6.88
N TYR A 39 5.88 13.45 6.30
CA TYR A 39 4.61 13.58 5.60
C TYR A 39 4.52 12.66 4.38
N SER A 40 5.58 12.59 3.57
CA SER A 40 5.65 11.69 2.41
C SER A 40 5.56 10.21 2.76
N ASN A 41 6.08 9.82 3.94
CA ASN A 41 6.11 8.42 4.38
C ASN A 41 5.09 8.12 5.49
N TRP A 42 4.20 9.07 5.79
CA TRP A 42 3.23 8.92 6.87
C TRP A 42 2.27 7.75 6.63
N ASP A 43 1.83 7.61 5.40
CA ASP A 43 0.97 6.51 4.97
C ASP A 43 1.42 6.01 3.58
N PRO A 44 2.38 5.07 3.53
CA PRO A 44 2.85 4.50 2.28
C PRO A 44 1.76 3.70 1.55
N TYR A 45 0.66 3.38 2.24
CA TYR A 45 -0.45 2.60 1.70
C TYR A 45 -1.62 3.48 1.22
N ALA A 46 -1.62 4.79 1.50
CA ALA A 46 -2.72 5.69 1.11
C ALA A 46 -3.00 5.70 -0.41
N ASN A 47 -1.99 5.43 -1.23
CA ASN A 47 -2.10 5.44 -2.69
C ASN A 47 -2.09 4.05 -3.33
N THR A 48 -2.06 2.97 -2.53
CA THR A 48 -2.02 1.60 -3.08
C THR A 48 -3.32 1.20 -3.78
N ALA A 49 -4.44 1.86 -3.48
CA ALA A 49 -5.68 1.71 -4.23
C ALA A 49 -5.57 2.12 -5.72
N SER A 50 -4.55 2.91 -6.08
CA SER A 50 -4.26 3.26 -7.49
C SER A 50 -3.52 2.14 -8.24
N VAL A 51 -2.92 1.18 -7.53
CA VAL A 51 -2.23 0.02 -8.11
C VAL A 51 -3.27 -1.01 -8.51
N GLN A 52 -3.54 -1.09 -9.82
CA GLN A 52 -4.56 -2.00 -10.35
C GLN A 52 -4.00 -3.42 -10.44
N ILE A 53 -4.60 -4.33 -9.68
CA ILE A 53 -4.31 -5.76 -9.70
C ILE A 53 -5.58 -6.50 -10.07
N ALA A 54 -5.51 -7.34 -11.10
CA ALA A 54 -6.63 -8.16 -11.50
C ALA A 54 -6.57 -9.53 -10.81
N ILE A 55 -7.74 -10.06 -10.48
CA ILE A 55 -7.90 -11.45 -10.03
C ILE A 55 -8.97 -12.13 -10.87
N VAL A 56 -8.66 -13.34 -11.32
CA VAL A 56 -9.57 -14.24 -12.05
C VAL A 56 -9.57 -15.58 -11.33
N SER A 57 -10.74 -16.10 -11.03
CA SER A 57 -10.89 -17.43 -10.48
C SER A 57 -11.43 -18.36 -11.55
N GLU A 58 -10.66 -19.41 -11.86
CA GLU A 58 -11.07 -20.55 -12.67
C GLU A 58 -11.40 -21.76 -11.78
N ASP A 59 -11.43 -21.58 -10.44
CA ASP A 59 -11.63 -22.64 -9.46
C ASP A 59 -13.03 -23.27 -9.59
N GLU A 60 -13.07 -24.57 -9.87
CA GLU A 60 -14.32 -25.34 -9.99
C GLU A 60 -14.91 -25.72 -8.63
N GLY A 61 -14.17 -25.47 -7.55
CA GLY A 61 -14.57 -25.86 -6.21
C GLY A 61 -14.26 -27.33 -5.89
N TYR A 62 -14.60 -27.70 -4.66
CA TYR A 62 -14.49 -29.08 -4.16
C TYR A 62 -15.83 -29.53 -3.59
N SER A 63 -16.28 -30.73 -3.98
CA SER A 63 -17.50 -31.32 -3.45
C SER A 63 -17.14 -32.37 -2.39
N GLU A 64 -17.61 -32.16 -1.18
CA GLU A 64 -17.49 -33.13 -0.08
C GLU A 64 -18.44 -34.32 -0.25
N SER A 65 -18.14 -35.39 0.48
CA SER A 65 -18.94 -36.64 0.45
C SER A 65 -20.37 -36.44 0.97
N ASP A 66 -20.64 -35.38 1.70
CA ASP A 66 -21.96 -35.01 2.23
C ASP A 66 -22.81 -34.20 1.22
N GLY A 67 -22.25 -33.91 0.03
CA GLY A 67 -22.92 -33.14 -1.04
C GLY A 67 -22.74 -31.63 -0.92
N SER A 68 -21.97 -31.14 0.04
CA SER A 68 -21.61 -29.72 0.11
C SER A 68 -20.55 -29.40 -0.94
N THR A 69 -20.64 -28.22 -1.55
CA THR A 69 -19.64 -27.70 -2.49
C THR A 69 -18.99 -26.47 -1.90
N ILE A 70 -17.66 -26.52 -1.76
CA ILE A 70 -16.83 -25.41 -1.28
C ILE A 70 -16.04 -24.87 -2.45
N ASN A 71 -16.15 -23.57 -2.71
CA ASN A 71 -15.34 -22.87 -3.71
C ASN A 71 -14.57 -21.75 -3.02
N MET A 72 -13.33 -22.04 -2.66
CA MET A 72 -12.44 -21.10 -1.95
C MET A 72 -11.98 -19.97 -2.87
N GLY A 73 -11.82 -20.23 -4.17
CA GLY A 73 -11.48 -19.22 -5.17
C GLY A 73 -12.56 -18.14 -5.27
N ALA A 74 -13.83 -18.57 -5.33
CA ALA A 74 -14.96 -17.64 -5.32
C ALA A 74 -15.04 -16.84 -4.02
N GLN A 75 -14.80 -17.46 -2.86
CA GLN A 75 -14.79 -16.78 -1.57
C GLN A 75 -13.68 -15.73 -1.47
N ILE A 76 -12.50 -16.02 -2.01
CA ILE A 76 -11.39 -15.06 -2.08
C ILE A 76 -11.79 -13.86 -2.92
N VAL A 77 -12.35 -14.08 -4.10
CA VAL A 77 -12.81 -12.99 -4.98
C VAL A 77 -13.86 -12.15 -4.29
N GLU A 78 -14.84 -12.75 -3.62
CA GLU A 78 -15.88 -12.04 -2.89
C GLU A 78 -15.31 -11.16 -1.75
N GLN A 79 -14.36 -11.68 -0.99
CA GLN A 79 -13.70 -10.90 0.06
C GLN A 79 -12.87 -9.72 -0.52
N LEU A 80 -12.27 -9.90 -1.69
CA LEU A 80 -11.52 -8.85 -2.34
C LEU A 80 -12.41 -7.74 -2.92
N HIS A 81 -13.68 -8.01 -3.21
CA HIS A 81 -14.64 -6.97 -3.59
C HIS A 81 -14.84 -5.91 -2.51
N SER A 82 -14.72 -6.29 -1.24
CA SER A 82 -14.83 -5.37 -0.10
C SER A 82 -13.50 -4.79 0.36
N ASN A 83 -12.39 -5.16 -0.27
CA ASN A 83 -11.04 -4.75 0.09
C ASN A 83 -10.62 -3.50 -0.71
N ASP A 84 -10.39 -2.41 -0.03
CA ASP A 84 -9.98 -1.11 -0.59
C ASP A 84 -8.46 -0.84 -0.55
N LYS A 85 -7.67 -1.81 -0.08
CA LYS A 85 -6.22 -1.66 0.08
C LYS A 85 -5.46 -1.59 -1.24
N LEU A 86 -6.01 -2.21 -2.29
CA LEU A 86 -5.48 -2.21 -3.65
C LEU A 86 -6.59 -1.90 -4.64
N GLY A 87 -6.22 -1.49 -5.84
CA GLY A 87 -7.15 -1.26 -6.94
C GLY A 87 -7.60 -2.56 -7.61
N TRP A 88 -8.31 -3.42 -6.87
CA TRP A 88 -8.76 -4.70 -7.36
C TRP A 88 -9.62 -4.57 -8.62
N ARG A 89 -9.39 -5.46 -9.57
CA ARG A 89 -10.16 -5.59 -10.82
C ARG A 89 -10.54 -7.05 -11.01
N PHE A 90 -11.76 -7.27 -11.47
CA PHE A 90 -12.38 -8.58 -11.61
C PHE A 90 -12.79 -8.82 -13.06
N PRO A 91 -11.83 -9.06 -13.98
CA PRO A 91 -12.14 -9.41 -15.36
C PRO A 91 -12.84 -10.78 -15.41
N GLU A 92 -13.71 -10.98 -16.42
CA GLU A 92 -14.48 -12.20 -16.55
C GLU A 92 -13.61 -13.39 -17.00
N THR A 93 -12.56 -13.12 -17.75
CA THR A 93 -11.70 -14.17 -18.32
C THR A 93 -10.22 -13.87 -18.07
N LYS A 94 -9.45 -14.95 -18.02
CA LYS A 94 -8.00 -14.91 -17.94
C LYS A 94 -7.38 -14.18 -19.15
N ASP A 95 -7.91 -14.42 -20.34
CA ASP A 95 -7.40 -13.79 -21.56
C ASP A 95 -7.62 -12.27 -21.55
N GLU A 96 -8.75 -11.81 -21.06
CA GLU A 96 -9.01 -10.39 -20.86
C GLU A 96 -8.01 -9.78 -19.87
N ALA A 97 -7.79 -10.46 -18.74
CA ALA A 97 -6.85 -10.05 -17.72
C ALA A 97 -5.42 -9.92 -18.28
N MET A 98 -4.97 -10.93 -19.03
CA MET A 98 -3.65 -10.98 -19.62
C MET A 98 -3.47 -9.92 -20.71
N ASN A 99 -4.48 -9.66 -21.53
CA ASN A 99 -4.45 -8.61 -22.54
C ASN A 99 -4.30 -7.22 -21.89
N LYS A 100 -5.02 -6.96 -20.80
CA LYS A 100 -4.93 -5.70 -20.05
C LYS A 100 -3.60 -5.57 -19.29
N LEU A 101 -3.03 -6.68 -18.82
CA LEU A 101 -1.68 -6.72 -18.25
C LEU A 101 -0.62 -6.33 -19.30
N ASN A 102 -0.68 -6.96 -20.47
CA ASN A 102 0.24 -6.70 -21.58
C ASN A 102 0.10 -5.26 -22.13
N ALA A 103 -1.10 -4.70 -22.05
CA ALA A 103 -1.36 -3.31 -22.40
C ALA A 103 -0.93 -2.30 -21.28
N GLY A 104 -0.32 -2.77 -20.19
CA GLY A 104 0.12 -1.93 -19.08
C GLY A 104 -1.01 -1.32 -18.24
N LYS A 105 -2.24 -1.83 -18.36
CA LYS A 105 -3.39 -1.36 -17.56
C LYS A 105 -3.44 -1.97 -16.18
N TYR A 106 -2.91 -3.18 -16.01
CA TYR A 106 -2.78 -3.85 -14.73
C TYR A 106 -1.31 -3.98 -14.35
N TYR A 107 -1.03 -3.83 -13.08
CA TYR A 107 0.30 -4.06 -12.51
C TYR A 107 0.62 -5.55 -12.39
N ALA A 108 -0.37 -6.34 -12.03
CA ALA A 108 -0.28 -7.79 -11.91
C ALA A 108 -1.64 -8.44 -12.18
N VAL A 109 -1.61 -9.72 -12.51
CA VAL A 109 -2.79 -10.59 -12.61
C VAL A 109 -2.57 -11.81 -11.73
N ILE A 110 -3.56 -12.11 -10.90
CA ILE A 110 -3.62 -13.31 -10.08
C ILE A 110 -4.65 -14.23 -10.72
N VAL A 111 -4.24 -15.45 -11.04
CA VAL A 111 -5.13 -16.49 -11.56
C VAL A 111 -5.24 -17.60 -10.53
N VAL A 112 -6.45 -17.82 -10.02
CA VAL A 112 -6.76 -18.95 -9.16
C VAL A 112 -7.08 -20.13 -10.08
N GLY A 113 -6.28 -21.18 -10.03
CA GLY A 113 -6.42 -22.33 -10.92
C GLY A 113 -7.63 -23.20 -10.61
N GLU A 114 -8.06 -24.01 -11.59
CA GLU A 114 -9.25 -24.87 -11.57
C GLU A 114 -9.34 -25.80 -10.34
N ASN A 115 -8.22 -26.34 -9.90
CA ASN A 115 -8.15 -27.28 -8.77
C ASN A 115 -7.75 -26.63 -7.44
N PHE A 116 -7.87 -25.31 -7.30
CA PHE A 116 -7.39 -24.60 -6.11
C PHE A 116 -8.06 -25.10 -4.83
N SER A 117 -9.41 -25.15 -4.80
CA SER A 117 -10.16 -25.62 -3.64
C SER A 117 -9.82 -27.07 -3.28
N ARG A 118 -9.69 -27.94 -4.26
CA ARG A 118 -9.32 -29.34 -4.05
C ARG A 118 -7.92 -29.46 -3.45
N SER A 119 -6.93 -28.78 -4.03
CA SER A 119 -5.55 -28.83 -3.57
C SER A 119 -5.40 -28.29 -2.15
N LEU A 120 -6.16 -27.23 -1.84
CA LEU A 120 -6.17 -26.66 -0.50
C LEU A 120 -6.78 -27.64 0.52
N TYR A 121 -7.88 -28.30 0.17
CA TYR A 121 -8.51 -29.31 1.02
C TYR A 121 -7.55 -30.49 1.28
N ASP A 122 -6.96 -31.04 0.22
CA ASP A 122 -5.99 -32.14 0.31
C ASP A 122 -4.77 -31.79 1.19
N PHE A 123 -4.37 -30.51 1.19
CA PHE A 123 -3.29 -30.01 2.04
C PHE A 123 -3.69 -29.90 3.52
N LEU A 124 -4.93 -29.55 3.81
CA LEU A 124 -5.42 -29.36 5.17
C LEU A 124 -5.80 -30.70 5.84
N ASP A 125 -6.10 -31.74 5.05
CA ASP A 125 -6.51 -33.05 5.54
C ASP A 125 -5.30 -34.00 5.79
N ASN A 126 -4.08 -33.59 5.45
CA ASN A 126 -2.84 -34.31 5.72
C ASN A 126 -2.13 -33.76 6.96
#